data_8bc51b816f4df307679cfe20b6c0b42f
#
_entry.id   8bc51b816f4df307679cfe20b6c0b42f
#
_cell.length_a   1.000
_cell.length_b   1.000
_cell.length_c   1.000
_cell.angle_alpha   90.00
_cell.angle_beta   90.00
_cell.angle_gamma   90.00
#
_symmetry.space_group_name_H-M   'P 1'
#
loop_
_entity.id
_entity.type
_entity.pdbx_description
1 polymer ?
#
loop_
_entity_poly.entity_id
_entity_poly.type
_entity_poly.pdbx_seq_one_letter_code
_entity_poly.pdbx_strand_id
1 'polypeptide(L)'
;PPSRVEITGLGTGVEIRWSNTGAEEMDNFAGHRIMRRISNMDTVFYEEIYRTEPDDKADEHLYVDKDVLIGAQYYYYIQAIARIPENDIKAHPTSRGKLIYSGRVLEPNIYWINPPHFSQQDLSKIRIVPNPYNINDPLLVEQGFTDQRAIQFFNLPPRITIKIFTEHGDLVQTIEHDSPVNSGHVNWDMITKNQQIINSGVYIAVFETPDGSVSYQKFVVVR
;
A
#
# COMPACT_ATOMS: atom_id res chain seq x y z
N PRO A 1 20.40 13.63 -4.68
CA PRO A 1 19.11 13.10 -4.23
C PRO A 1 18.69 13.80 -2.94
N PRO A 2 17.38 13.86 -2.62
CA PRO A 2 16.89 14.34 -1.33
C PRO A 2 17.55 13.60 -0.17
N SER A 3 17.74 14.27 0.96
CA SER A 3 18.10 13.62 2.22
C SER A 3 16.85 13.39 3.06
N ARG A 4 16.92 12.50 4.02
CA ARG A 4 15.79 12.16 4.89
C ARG A 4 14.49 11.94 4.12
N VAL A 5 14.37 10.80 3.52
CA VAL A 5 13.10 10.34 2.98
C VAL A 5 12.41 9.54 4.07
N GLU A 6 11.25 10.02 4.52
CA GLU A 6 10.40 9.31 5.48
C GLU A 6 9.12 8.90 4.78
N ILE A 7 8.78 7.63 4.87
CA ILE A 7 7.59 7.08 4.25
C ILE A 7 6.76 6.41 5.33
N THR A 8 5.53 6.90 5.50
CA THR A 8 4.61 6.43 6.54
C THR A 8 3.29 6.04 5.90
N GLY A 9 2.87 4.81 6.14
CA GLY A 9 1.55 4.43 5.73
C GLY A 9 0.49 5.08 6.64
N LEU A 10 -0.56 5.60 6.01
CA LEU A 10 -1.76 6.12 6.67
C LEU A 10 -2.92 5.18 6.40
N GLY A 11 -4.00 5.25 7.20
CA GLY A 11 -5.22 4.47 6.94
C GLY A 11 -5.91 4.81 5.60
N THR A 12 -5.51 5.92 4.96
CA THR A 12 -6.12 6.43 3.72
C THR A 12 -5.12 6.63 2.58
N GLY A 13 -3.86 6.23 2.78
CA GLY A 13 -2.81 6.45 1.79
C GLY A 13 -1.41 6.24 2.35
N VAL A 14 -0.42 6.68 1.61
CA VAL A 14 0.98 6.67 2.01
C VAL A 14 1.52 8.09 2.02
N GLU A 15 1.95 8.54 3.20
CA GLU A 15 2.58 9.84 3.37
C GLU A 15 4.08 9.73 3.07
N ILE A 16 4.59 10.64 2.28
CA ILE A 16 5.98 10.70 1.84
C ILE A 16 6.51 12.08 2.15
N ARG A 17 7.51 12.15 3.02
CA ARG A 17 8.23 13.38 3.39
C ARG A 17 9.66 13.30 2.93
N TRP A 18 10.21 14.43 2.49
CA TRP A 18 11.62 14.52 2.16
C TRP A 18 12.16 15.93 2.40
N SER A 19 13.44 16.00 2.73
CA SER A 19 14.11 17.27 2.97
C SER A 19 14.95 17.69 1.77
N ASN A 20 15.08 19.00 1.61
CA ASN A 20 15.99 19.61 0.67
C ASN A 20 17.47 19.27 1.00
N THR A 21 18.27 19.04 -0.02
CA THR A 21 19.72 18.75 0.09
C THR A 21 20.61 19.80 -0.56
N GLY A 22 20.09 21.02 -0.74
CA GLY A 22 20.78 22.05 -1.53
C GLY A 22 20.64 21.85 -3.04
N ALA A 23 19.94 20.83 -3.51
CA ALA A 23 19.64 20.70 -4.94
C ALA A 23 18.77 21.85 -5.44
N GLU A 24 17.88 22.35 -4.59
CA GLU A 24 16.98 23.47 -4.89
C GLU A 24 17.69 24.82 -4.98
N GLU A 25 18.94 24.93 -4.48
CA GLU A 25 19.78 26.13 -4.60
C GLU A 25 20.46 26.22 -5.97
N MET A 26 20.43 25.14 -6.75
CA MET A 26 21.07 25.10 -8.06
C MET A 26 20.23 25.88 -9.09
N ASP A 27 20.87 26.71 -9.91
CA ASP A 27 20.22 27.52 -10.96
C ASP A 27 19.44 26.67 -11.99
N ASN A 28 19.84 25.42 -12.15
CA ASN A 28 19.23 24.49 -13.11
C ASN A 28 18.30 23.48 -12.47
N PHE A 29 17.94 23.67 -11.20
CA PHE A 29 16.95 22.83 -10.53
C PHE A 29 15.60 22.86 -11.26
N ALA A 30 15.00 21.70 -11.43
CA ALA A 30 13.75 21.52 -12.18
C ALA A 30 12.68 20.73 -11.42
N GLY A 31 12.83 20.61 -10.10
CA GLY A 31 11.86 19.97 -9.23
C GLY A 31 12.34 18.64 -8.62
N HIS A 32 11.45 18.00 -7.90
CA HIS A 32 11.57 16.61 -7.43
C HIS A 32 10.54 15.73 -8.12
N ARG A 33 10.80 14.42 -8.20
CA ARG A 33 9.81 13.45 -8.60
C ARG A 33 9.74 12.29 -7.64
N ILE A 34 8.52 11.78 -7.46
CA ILE A 34 8.25 10.55 -6.69
C ILE A 34 7.89 9.45 -7.67
N MET A 35 8.57 8.34 -7.51
CA MET A 35 8.38 7.13 -8.30
C MET A 35 7.81 6.04 -7.42
N ARG A 36 6.76 5.37 -7.87
CA ARG A 36 6.07 4.28 -7.18
C ARG A 36 6.16 2.99 -7.98
N ARG A 37 6.22 1.87 -7.29
CA ARG A 37 6.05 0.53 -7.86
C ARG A 37 5.20 -0.31 -6.92
N ILE A 38 4.26 -1.08 -7.49
CA ILE A 38 3.54 -2.12 -6.76
C ILE A 38 4.47 -3.34 -6.63
N SER A 39 4.45 -3.99 -5.46
CA SER A 39 5.19 -5.23 -5.24
C SER A 39 4.48 -6.38 -5.94
N ASN A 40 4.88 -6.65 -7.17
CA ASN A 40 4.54 -7.90 -7.84
C ASN A 40 5.83 -8.58 -8.31
N MET A 41 5.80 -9.88 -8.52
CA MET A 41 7.00 -10.65 -8.88
C MET A 41 7.52 -10.33 -10.29
N ASP A 42 6.71 -9.77 -11.18
CA ASP A 42 6.99 -9.72 -12.61
C ASP A 42 7.37 -8.33 -13.13
N THR A 43 7.11 -7.25 -12.40
CA THR A 43 7.42 -5.90 -12.88
C THR A 43 8.45 -5.18 -12.01
N VAL A 44 9.52 -4.71 -12.66
CA VAL A 44 10.53 -3.83 -12.07
C VAL A 44 10.30 -2.36 -12.44
N PHE A 45 9.18 -2.05 -13.04
CA PHE A 45 8.90 -0.70 -13.53
C PHE A 45 8.31 0.18 -12.42
N TYR A 46 8.89 1.37 -12.30
CA TYR A 46 8.38 2.44 -11.46
C TYR A 46 7.63 3.44 -12.33
N GLU A 47 6.48 3.87 -11.87
CA GLU A 47 5.71 4.98 -12.46
C GLU A 47 5.99 6.28 -11.71
N GLU A 48 5.99 7.40 -12.41
CA GLU A 48 6.05 8.74 -11.79
C GLU A 48 4.64 9.11 -11.35
N ILE A 49 4.45 9.26 -10.03
CA ILE A 49 3.13 9.59 -9.45
C ILE A 49 3.01 11.06 -9.04
N TYR A 50 4.13 11.73 -8.86
CA TYR A 50 4.14 13.12 -8.46
C TYR A 50 5.42 13.81 -8.90
N ARG A 51 5.31 15.11 -9.19
CA ARG A 51 6.43 16.00 -9.50
C ARG A 51 6.17 17.38 -8.91
N THR A 52 7.19 17.97 -8.27
CA THR A 52 7.12 19.37 -7.86
C THR A 52 7.49 20.30 -9.01
N GLU A 53 7.01 21.52 -8.95
CA GLU A 53 7.47 22.59 -9.87
C GLU A 53 8.86 23.09 -9.47
N PRO A 54 9.62 23.73 -10.40
CA PRO A 54 10.98 24.20 -10.13
C PRO A 54 11.07 25.29 -9.05
N ASP A 55 10.01 26.04 -8.84
CA ASP A 55 9.88 27.12 -7.87
C ASP A 55 9.27 26.68 -6.53
N ASP A 56 8.82 25.45 -6.45
CA ASP A 56 8.36 24.83 -5.20
C ASP A 56 9.56 24.41 -4.35
N LYS A 57 10.13 25.41 -3.65
CA LYS A 57 11.31 25.25 -2.81
C LYS A 57 10.91 25.32 -1.34
N ALA A 58 11.27 24.30 -0.59
CA ALA A 58 10.98 24.20 0.83
C ALA A 58 12.06 23.40 1.55
N ASP A 59 12.22 23.63 2.84
CA ASP A 59 13.14 22.85 3.66
C ASP A 59 12.66 21.39 3.78
N GLU A 60 11.36 21.21 3.79
CA GLU A 60 10.69 19.90 3.83
C GLU A 60 9.47 19.88 2.90
N HIS A 61 9.34 18.82 2.16
CA HIS A 61 8.22 18.56 1.27
C HIS A 61 7.36 17.41 1.80
N LEU A 62 6.07 17.45 1.44
CA LEU A 62 5.08 16.46 1.81
C LEU A 62 4.21 16.09 0.60
N TYR A 63 4.06 14.82 0.34
CA TYR A 63 3.08 14.28 -0.60
C TYR A 63 2.32 13.12 0.03
N VAL A 64 1.04 13.00 -0.25
CA VAL A 64 0.22 11.86 0.19
C VAL A 64 -0.31 11.12 -1.04
N ASP A 65 0.21 9.93 -1.26
CA ASP A 65 -0.31 9.00 -2.26
C ASP A 65 -1.61 8.38 -1.76
N LYS A 66 -2.72 8.79 -2.36
CA LYS A 66 -4.07 8.30 -2.04
C LYS A 66 -4.55 7.21 -3.00
N ASP A 67 -3.84 7.03 -4.10
CA ASP A 67 -4.13 6.02 -5.11
C ASP A 67 -3.42 4.71 -4.79
N VAL A 68 -3.71 4.18 -3.61
CA VAL A 68 -3.16 2.94 -3.09
C VAL A 68 -4.26 1.97 -2.69
N LEU A 69 -4.04 0.70 -2.98
CA LEU A 69 -4.97 -0.36 -2.61
C LEU A 69 -4.66 -0.87 -1.21
N ILE A 70 -5.69 -1.03 -0.39
CA ILE A 70 -5.56 -1.64 0.93
C ILE A 70 -5.04 -3.07 0.76
N GLY A 71 -3.99 -3.42 1.51
CA GLY A 71 -3.36 -4.75 1.48
C GLY A 71 -2.29 -4.93 0.40
N ALA A 72 -2.14 -3.99 -0.53
CA ALA A 72 -1.06 -4.00 -1.49
C ALA A 72 0.23 -3.39 -0.90
N GLN A 73 1.36 -3.78 -1.46
CA GLN A 73 2.68 -3.31 -1.06
C GLN A 73 3.26 -2.41 -2.14
N TYR A 74 3.84 -1.30 -1.72
CA TYR A 74 4.39 -0.29 -2.62
C TYR A 74 5.84 0.01 -2.26
N TYR A 75 6.63 0.27 -3.30
CA TYR A 75 7.98 0.79 -3.17
C TYR A 75 8.02 2.19 -3.73
N TYR A 76 8.72 3.07 -3.04
CA TYR A 76 8.88 4.46 -3.46
C TYR A 76 10.35 4.84 -3.51
N TYR A 77 10.68 5.76 -4.39
CA TYR A 77 11.91 6.52 -4.31
C TYR A 77 11.70 7.94 -4.84
N ILE A 78 12.55 8.85 -4.41
CA ILE A 78 12.50 10.26 -4.80
C ILE A 78 13.80 10.60 -5.51
N GLN A 79 13.72 11.46 -6.52
CA GLN A 79 14.85 12.01 -7.22
C GLN A 79 14.69 13.53 -7.37
N ALA A 80 15.78 14.26 -7.20
CA ALA A 80 15.87 15.64 -7.66
C ALA A 80 16.05 15.64 -9.18
N ILE A 81 15.47 16.64 -9.82
CA ILE A 81 15.50 16.86 -11.26
C ILE A 81 16.30 18.12 -11.53
N ALA A 82 17.16 18.12 -12.51
CA ALA A 82 17.82 19.30 -13.02
C ALA A 82 17.68 19.34 -14.55
N ARG A 83 17.70 20.56 -15.12
CA ARG A 83 17.68 20.76 -16.56
C ARG A 83 19.07 21.20 -17.02
N ILE A 84 19.62 20.54 -18.02
CA ILE A 84 20.85 20.99 -18.64
C ILE A 84 20.56 22.29 -19.40
N PRO A 85 21.27 23.40 -19.07
CA PRO A 85 21.03 24.67 -19.75
C PRO A 85 21.21 24.58 -21.28
N GLU A 86 20.36 25.27 -22.02
CA GLU A 86 20.45 25.31 -23.50
C GLU A 86 21.77 25.92 -24.00
N ASN A 87 22.32 26.84 -23.25
CA ASN A 87 23.56 27.55 -23.54
C ASN A 87 24.81 26.92 -22.92
N ASP A 88 24.71 25.73 -22.27
CA ASP A 88 25.86 25.07 -21.69
C ASP A 88 26.81 24.57 -22.80
N ILE A 89 27.93 25.27 -22.95
CA ILE A 89 28.96 24.96 -23.95
C ILE A 89 29.75 23.67 -23.63
N LYS A 90 29.72 23.22 -22.35
CA LYS A 90 30.37 21.99 -21.91
C LYS A 90 29.52 20.76 -22.13
N ALA A 91 28.21 20.93 -22.23
CA ALA A 91 27.29 19.84 -22.51
C ALA A 91 27.30 19.49 -23.98
N HIS A 92 27.17 18.19 -24.26
CA HIS A 92 27.00 17.73 -25.65
C HIS A 92 25.73 18.37 -26.25
N PRO A 93 25.76 18.86 -27.49
CA PRO A 93 24.63 19.60 -28.08
C PRO A 93 23.29 18.89 -27.98
N THR A 94 23.27 17.56 -28.12
CA THR A 94 22.05 16.75 -28.03
C THR A 94 21.52 16.55 -26.60
N SER A 95 22.30 16.97 -25.58
CA SER A 95 21.91 16.87 -24.17
C SER A 95 21.36 18.18 -23.60
N ARG A 96 21.58 19.29 -24.29
CA ARG A 96 21.09 20.62 -23.87
C ARG A 96 19.56 20.62 -23.78
N GLY A 97 19.01 21.27 -22.78
CA GLY A 97 17.57 21.33 -22.51
C GLY A 97 16.98 20.06 -21.90
N LYS A 98 17.72 18.93 -21.87
CA LYS A 98 17.20 17.68 -21.32
C LYS A 98 17.21 17.68 -19.79
N LEU A 99 16.26 16.93 -19.23
CA LEU A 99 16.20 16.66 -17.81
C LEU A 99 17.21 15.56 -17.45
N ILE A 100 17.87 15.77 -16.33
CA ILE A 100 18.72 14.78 -15.66
C ILE A 100 18.16 14.53 -14.25
N TYR A 101 18.42 13.36 -13.75
CA TYR A 101 17.87 12.90 -12.47
C TYR A 101 19.01 12.52 -11.53
N SER A 102 18.85 12.86 -10.27
CA SER A 102 19.78 12.43 -9.23
C SER A 102 19.78 10.90 -9.09
N GLY A 103 20.79 10.37 -8.40
CA GLY A 103 20.76 8.99 -7.94
C GLY A 103 19.47 8.70 -7.16
N ARG A 104 19.05 7.44 -7.15
CA ARG A 104 17.98 6.98 -6.27
C ARG A 104 18.53 6.96 -4.85
N VAL A 105 17.74 7.43 -3.88
CA VAL A 105 18.04 7.14 -2.49
C VAL A 105 17.67 5.69 -2.25
N LEU A 106 18.66 4.83 -2.37
CA LEU A 106 18.56 3.47 -1.87
C LEU A 106 18.88 3.57 -0.37
N GLU A 107 17.92 3.95 0.44
CA GLU A 107 18.00 3.64 1.84
C GLU A 107 18.23 2.13 1.94
N PRO A 108 19.23 1.64 2.72
CA PRO A 108 19.48 0.20 2.84
C PRO A 108 18.27 -0.57 3.39
N ASN A 109 17.29 0.14 3.85
CA ASN A 109 16.00 -0.31 4.32
C ASN A 109 14.89 0.25 3.43
N ILE A 110 14.85 -0.10 2.16
CA ILE A 110 13.64 0.11 1.36
C ILE A 110 12.61 -0.86 1.90
N TYR A 111 11.90 -0.40 2.90
CA TYR A 111 10.73 -1.09 3.38
C TYR A 111 9.62 -0.88 2.34
N TRP A 112 9.10 -1.97 1.85
CA TRP A 112 7.82 -1.95 1.21
C TRP A 112 6.77 -1.64 2.28
N ILE A 113 5.94 -0.66 2.01
CA ILE A 113 5.00 -0.13 2.99
C ILE A 113 3.60 -0.51 2.58
N ASN A 114 2.98 -1.32 3.39
CA ASN A 114 1.54 -1.44 3.37
C ASN A 114 0.96 -0.20 4.04
N PRO A 115 -0.08 0.43 3.50
CA PRO A 115 -0.82 1.41 4.27
C PRO A 115 -1.21 0.78 5.62
N PRO A 116 -0.92 1.41 6.76
CA PRO A 116 -1.27 0.83 8.05
C PRO A 116 -2.78 0.72 8.16
N HIS A 117 -3.22 -0.38 8.70
CA HIS A 117 -4.62 -0.63 8.98
C HIS A 117 -4.86 -0.27 10.42
N PHE A 118 -5.37 0.94 10.65
CA PHE A 118 -5.77 1.37 11.99
C PHE A 118 -7.06 0.67 12.37
N SER A 119 -7.15 0.31 13.64
CA SER A 119 -8.39 -0.22 14.19
C SER A 119 -9.51 0.82 14.08
N GLN A 120 -10.67 0.39 13.66
CA GLN A 120 -11.87 1.20 13.51
C GLN A 120 -12.93 0.68 14.49
N GLN A 121 -13.69 1.59 15.11
CA GLN A 121 -14.85 1.18 15.92
C GLN A 121 -16.12 0.98 15.09
N ASP A 122 -16.18 1.56 13.90
CA ASP A 122 -17.30 1.47 12.99
C ASP A 122 -17.23 0.18 12.16
N LEU A 123 -18.02 -0.83 12.53
CA LEU A 123 -18.07 -2.13 11.86
C LEU A 123 -18.49 -2.04 10.37
N SER A 124 -19.15 -0.95 9.95
CA SER A 124 -19.54 -0.76 8.54
C SER A 124 -18.34 -0.55 7.62
N LYS A 125 -17.20 -0.18 8.18
CA LYS A 125 -15.94 0.06 7.45
C LYS A 125 -15.08 -1.17 7.29
N ILE A 126 -15.43 -2.28 7.91
CA ILE A 126 -14.71 -3.55 7.72
C ILE A 126 -14.70 -3.90 6.23
N ARG A 127 -13.59 -4.41 5.75
CA ARG A 127 -13.40 -4.87 4.36
C ARG A 127 -12.82 -6.27 4.35
N ILE A 128 -13.36 -7.10 3.47
CA ILE A 128 -12.86 -8.45 3.17
C ILE A 128 -12.17 -8.39 1.81
N VAL A 129 -10.89 -8.73 1.76
CA VAL A 129 -10.06 -8.58 0.56
C VAL A 129 -9.20 -9.83 0.34
N PRO A 130 -9.11 -10.35 -0.88
CA PRO A 130 -9.92 -9.99 -2.04
C PRO A 130 -11.36 -10.53 -1.92
N ASN A 131 -12.31 -9.84 -2.54
CA ASN A 131 -13.68 -10.33 -2.65
C ASN A 131 -14.26 -9.94 -4.03
N PRO A 132 -14.46 -10.90 -4.94
CA PRO A 132 -14.27 -12.34 -4.76
C PRO A 132 -12.78 -12.73 -4.62
N TYR A 133 -12.53 -13.78 -3.85
CA TYR A 133 -11.24 -14.47 -3.87
C TYR A 133 -11.23 -15.50 -5.00
N ASN A 134 -10.29 -15.38 -5.94
CA ASN A 134 -10.09 -16.34 -7.00
C ASN A 134 -8.63 -16.78 -7.04
N ILE A 135 -8.33 -18.04 -6.72
CA ILE A 135 -6.96 -18.55 -6.65
C ILE A 135 -6.21 -18.46 -7.98
N ASN A 136 -6.94 -18.43 -9.10
CA ASN A 136 -6.38 -18.34 -10.44
C ASN A 136 -6.38 -16.91 -11.01
N ASP A 137 -6.70 -15.90 -10.19
CA ASP A 137 -6.75 -14.53 -10.66
C ASP A 137 -5.35 -13.91 -10.74
N PRO A 138 -4.81 -13.67 -11.94
CA PRO A 138 -3.50 -13.02 -12.10
C PRO A 138 -3.48 -11.60 -11.52
N LEU A 139 -4.63 -10.93 -11.42
CA LEU A 139 -4.73 -9.60 -10.87
C LEU A 139 -4.35 -9.53 -9.38
N LEU A 140 -4.48 -10.62 -8.63
CA LEU A 140 -4.01 -10.67 -7.23
C LEU A 140 -2.51 -10.42 -7.15
N VAL A 141 -1.74 -10.92 -8.11
CA VAL A 141 -0.30 -10.69 -8.22
C VAL A 141 -0.03 -9.26 -8.69
N GLU A 142 -0.75 -8.81 -9.73
CA GLU A 142 -0.58 -7.48 -10.31
C GLU A 142 -0.93 -6.36 -9.33
N GLN A 143 -1.92 -6.58 -8.46
CA GLN A 143 -2.33 -5.65 -7.42
C GLN A 143 -1.39 -5.63 -6.20
N GLY A 144 -0.33 -6.45 -6.19
CA GLY A 144 0.69 -6.45 -5.14
C GLY A 144 0.22 -7.05 -3.81
N PHE A 145 -0.81 -7.90 -3.80
CA PHE A 145 -1.19 -8.63 -2.60
C PHE A 145 -0.07 -9.59 -2.20
N THR A 146 0.38 -9.48 -0.96
CA THR A 146 1.53 -10.23 -0.44
C THR A 146 1.22 -11.67 -0.13
N ASP A 147 -0.02 -11.95 0.27
CA ASP A 147 -0.48 -13.29 0.58
C ASP A 147 -1.64 -13.66 -0.34
N GLN A 148 -1.28 -14.31 -1.46
CA GLN A 148 -2.23 -14.79 -2.45
C GLN A 148 -3.07 -15.98 -1.96
N ARG A 149 -2.74 -16.54 -0.80
CA ARG A 149 -3.41 -17.71 -0.24
C ARG A 149 -4.32 -17.39 0.94
N ALA A 150 -4.45 -16.11 1.29
CA ALA A 150 -5.22 -15.66 2.43
C ALA A 150 -6.33 -14.69 2.02
N ILE A 151 -7.44 -14.75 2.74
CA ILE A 151 -8.42 -13.67 2.81
C ILE A 151 -8.03 -12.75 3.96
N GLN A 152 -8.05 -11.46 3.71
CA GLN A 152 -7.64 -10.43 4.66
C GLN A 152 -8.87 -9.66 5.12
N PHE A 153 -8.97 -9.44 6.42
CA PHE A 153 -10.00 -8.61 7.03
C PHE A 153 -9.34 -7.32 7.50
N PHE A 154 -9.84 -6.18 7.03
CA PHE A 154 -9.30 -4.85 7.32
C PHE A 154 -10.29 -3.96 8.05
N ASN A 155 -9.76 -2.89 8.66
CA ASN A 155 -10.49 -1.92 9.46
C ASN A 155 -11.20 -2.56 10.66
N LEU A 156 -10.56 -3.56 11.25
CA LEU A 156 -11.08 -4.24 12.43
C LEU A 156 -10.93 -3.36 13.68
N PRO A 157 -11.86 -3.45 14.66
CA PRO A 157 -11.66 -2.95 16.00
C PRO A 157 -10.48 -3.64 16.70
N PRO A 158 -9.93 -3.05 17.77
CA PRO A 158 -8.84 -3.68 18.55
C PRO A 158 -9.18 -5.07 19.07
N ARG A 159 -10.46 -5.30 19.38
CA ARG A 159 -10.99 -6.59 19.84
C ARG A 159 -12.24 -6.94 19.06
N ILE A 160 -12.22 -8.08 18.39
CA ILE A 160 -13.35 -8.58 17.62
C ILE A 160 -13.25 -10.09 17.41
N THR A 161 -14.38 -10.76 17.43
CA THR A 161 -14.51 -12.15 17.02
C THR A 161 -15.10 -12.21 15.62
N ILE A 162 -14.45 -12.93 14.71
CA ILE A 162 -14.91 -13.16 13.35
C ILE A 162 -15.35 -14.61 13.24
N LYS A 163 -16.64 -14.82 12.98
CA LYS A 163 -17.21 -16.14 12.75
C LYS A 163 -17.53 -16.29 11.27
N ILE A 164 -17.00 -17.32 10.65
CA ILE A 164 -17.17 -17.56 9.21
C ILE A 164 -18.12 -18.75 9.03
N PHE A 165 -19.17 -18.54 8.24
CA PHE A 165 -20.19 -19.54 7.98
C PHE A 165 -20.28 -19.84 6.49
N THR A 166 -20.74 -21.06 6.15
CA THR A 166 -21.23 -21.38 4.81
C THR A 166 -22.56 -20.65 4.55
N GLU A 167 -23.03 -20.64 3.30
CA GLU A 167 -24.36 -20.13 2.94
C GLU A 167 -25.51 -20.89 3.62
N HIS A 168 -25.25 -22.10 4.10
CA HIS A 168 -26.22 -22.96 4.80
C HIS A 168 -26.22 -22.72 6.32
N GLY A 169 -25.33 -21.90 6.82
CA GLY A 169 -25.21 -21.58 8.23
C GLY A 169 -24.26 -22.45 9.04
N ASP A 170 -23.49 -23.32 8.40
CA ASP A 170 -22.50 -24.14 9.10
C ASP A 170 -21.28 -23.31 9.46
N LEU A 171 -20.84 -23.37 10.71
CA LEU A 171 -19.67 -22.68 11.20
C LEU A 171 -18.38 -23.34 10.66
N VAL A 172 -17.66 -22.58 9.84
CA VAL A 172 -16.40 -22.95 9.20
C VAL A 172 -15.20 -22.68 10.09
N GLN A 173 -15.11 -21.45 10.61
CA GLN A 173 -13.98 -20.97 11.42
C GLN A 173 -14.40 -19.86 12.37
N THR A 174 -13.68 -19.75 13.48
CA THR A 174 -13.74 -18.62 14.39
C THR A 174 -12.35 -18.04 14.55
N ILE A 175 -12.21 -16.73 14.35
CA ILE A 175 -10.96 -16.00 14.49
C ILE A 175 -11.13 -14.96 15.58
N GLU A 176 -10.30 -15.07 16.60
CA GLU A 176 -10.23 -14.07 17.67
C GLU A 176 -9.15 -13.06 17.31
N HIS A 177 -9.52 -11.79 17.23
CA HIS A 177 -8.59 -10.70 17.03
C HIS A 177 -8.53 -9.85 18.31
N ASP A 178 -7.39 -9.88 18.97
CA ASP A 178 -7.07 -9.02 20.12
C ASP A 178 -5.70 -8.39 19.87
N SER A 179 -5.70 -7.18 19.31
CA SER A 179 -4.47 -6.47 18.98
C SER A 179 -4.29 -5.24 19.86
N PRO A 180 -3.43 -5.30 20.87
CA PRO A 180 -3.14 -4.16 21.74
C PRO A 180 -2.38 -3.05 21.01
N VAL A 181 -1.84 -3.29 19.83
CA VAL A 181 -1.00 -2.36 19.04
C VAL A 181 -1.75 -1.76 17.86
N ASN A 182 -3.06 -1.54 17.97
CA ASN A 182 -3.88 -0.90 16.94
C ASN A 182 -3.77 -1.50 15.52
N SER A 183 -3.41 -2.78 15.40
CA SER A 183 -3.48 -3.47 14.13
C SER A 183 -4.93 -3.78 13.79
N GLY A 184 -5.48 -3.08 12.81
CA GLY A 184 -6.85 -3.28 12.34
C GLY A 184 -6.96 -4.33 11.24
N HIS A 185 -6.08 -5.36 11.20
CA HIS A 185 -6.18 -6.40 10.18
C HIS A 185 -5.85 -7.79 10.72
N VAL A 186 -6.39 -8.82 10.08
CA VAL A 186 -6.07 -10.22 10.29
C VAL A 186 -6.18 -10.98 8.99
N ASN A 187 -5.29 -11.95 8.79
CA ASN A 187 -5.29 -12.86 7.65
C ASN A 187 -5.92 -14.19 8.03
N TRP A 188 -6.65 -14.78 7.09
CA TRP A 188 -7.19 -16.12 7.19
C TRP A 188 -6.79 -16.93 5.96
N ASP A 189 -6.06 -18.00 6.17
CA ASP A 189 -5.53 -18.91 5.14
C ASP A 189 -6.58 -19.87 4.56
N MET A 190 -7.87 -19.61 4.82
CA MET A 190 -9.01 -20.36 4.31
C MET A 190 -9.01 -21.83 4.76
N ILE A 191 -8.54 -22.06 5.98
CA ILE A 191 -8.57 -23.36 6.64
C ILE A 191 -9.69 -23.37 7.67
N THR A 192 -10.47 -24.46 7.68
CA THR A 192 -11.55 -24.67 8.65
C THR A 192 -10.98 -24.99 10.04
N LYS A 193 -11.83 -24.93 11.07
CA LYS A 193 -11.49 -25.39 12.43
C LYS A 193 -11.01 -26.86 12.48
N ASN A 194 -11.34 -27.67 11.46
CA ASN A 194 -10.93 -29.08 11.34
C ASN A 194 -9.70 -29.26 10.44
N GLN A 195 -8.92 -28.20 10.18
CA GLN A 195 -7.71 -28.23 9.34
C GLN A 195 -7.97 -28.64 7.88
N GLN A 196 -9.15 -28.34 7.37
CA GLN A 196 -9.52 -28.61 5.98
C GLN A 196 -9.56 -27.31 5.18
N ILE A 197 -9.10 -27.35 3.95
CA ILE A 197 -9.21 -26.23 3.02
C ILE A 197 -10.68 -26.07 2.61
N ILE A 198 -11.17 -24.84 2.57
CA ILE A 198 -12.54 -24.55 2.14
C ILE A 198 -12.72 -24.75 0.63
N ASN A 199 -13.92 -25.03 0.21
CA ASN A 199 -14.31 -25.17 -1.19
C ASN A 199 -14.74 -23.83 -1.81
N SER A 200 -14.89 -23.82 -3.14
CA SER A 200 -15.58 -22.71 -3.83
C SER A 200 -17.01 -22.55 -3.29
N GLY A 201 -17.41 -21.32 -3.07
CA GLY A 201 -18.75 -21.05 -2.55
C GLY A 201 -18.93 -19.64 -2.02
N VAL A 202 -20.11 -19.37 -1.50
CA VAL A 202 -20.45 -18.14 -0.81
C VAL A 202 -20.30 -18.35 0.69
N TYR A 203 -19.63 -17.42 1.34
CA TYR A 203 -19.40 -17.43 2.77
C TYR A 203 -19.93 -16.16 3.42
N ILE A 204 -20.25 -16.24 4.69
CA ILE A 204 -20.71 -15.12 5.50
C ILE A 204 -19.76 -14.96 6.67
N ALA A 205 -19.08 -13.81 6.76
CA ALA A 205 -18.32 -13.41 7.93
C ALA A 205 -19.22 -12.59 8.85
N VAL A 206 -19.32 -13.00 10.08
CA VAL A 206 -20.02 -12.30 11.17
C VAL A 206 -18.97 -11.72 12.10
N PHE A 207 -19.05 -10.43 12.34
CA PHE A 207 -18.15 -9.63 13.16
C PHE A 207 -18.84 -9.27 14.46
N GLU A 208 -18.30 -9.67 15.59
CA GLU A 208 -18.90 -9.49 16.91
C GLU A 208 -17.88 -8.84 17.87
N THR A 209 -18.19 -7.67 18.37
CA THR A 209 -17.37 -6.95 19.35
C THR A 209 -17.75 -7.35 20.78
N PRO A 210 -16.84 -7.15 21.77
CA PRO A 210 -17.14 -7.47 23.17
C PRO A 210 -18.32 -6.71 23.80
N ASP A 211 -18.67 -5.56 23.24
CA ASP A 211 -19.86 -4.76 23.65
C ASP A 211 -21.17 -5.28 23.05
N GLY A 212 -21.12 -6.34 22.24
CA GLY A 212 -22.29 -6.96 21.62
C GLY A 212 -22.72 -6.33 20.29
N SER A 213 -21.94 -5.41 19.72
CA SER A 213 -22.20 -4.90 18.38
C SER A 213 -21.89 -5.99 17.35
N VAL A 214 -22.79 -6.16 16.36
CA VAL A 214 -22.69 -7.20 15.34
C VAL A 214 -22.84 -6.61 13.95
N SER A 215 -21.99 -7.07 13.03
CA SER A 215 -22.11 -6.80 11.60
C SER A 215 -21.81 -8.07 10.81
N TYR A 216 -22.22 -8.11 9.54
CA TYR A 216 -21.90 -9.27 8.68
C TYR A 216 -21.62 -8.81 7.25
N GLN A 217 -20.82 -9.59 6.56
CA GLN A 217 -20.51 -9.39 5.13
C GLN A 217 -20.43 -10.73 4.40
N LYS A 218 -20.88 -10.72 3.14
CA LYS A 218 -20.71 -11.85 2.23
C LYS A 218 -19.42 -11.73 1.45
N PHE A 219 -18.78 -12.86 1.20
CA PHE A 219 -17.66 -12.96 0.29
C PHE A 219 -17.71 -14.25 -0.50
N VAL A 220 -17.02 -14.28 -1.63
CA VAL A 220 -17.05 -15.41 -2.57
C VAL A 220 -15.64 -15.96 -2.71
N VAL A 221 -15.55 -17.30 -2.68
CA VAL A 221 -14.32 -18.05 -2.94
C VAL A 221 -14.47 -18.83 -4.22
N VAL A 222 -13.51 -18.70 -5.12
CA VAL A 222 -13.39 -19.47 -6.37
C VAL A 222 -12.03 -20.16 -6.36
N ARG A 223 -12.05 -21.49 -6.48
CA ARG A 223 -10.85 -22.32 -6.51
C ARG A 223 -10.83 -23.23 -7.72
#